data_a3d80e7a7a13d568bc76acaf73cb5801
#
_entry.id   a3d80e7a7a13d568bc76acaf73cb5801
#
_cell.length_a   1.000
_cell.length_b   1.000
_cell.length_c   1.000
_cell.angle_alpha   90.00
_cell.angle_beta   90.00
_cell.angle_gamma   90.00
#
_symmetry.space_group_name_H-M   'P 1'
#
loop_
_entity.id
_entity.type
_entity.pdbx_description
1 polymer ?
#
loop_
_entity_poly.entity_id
_entity_poly.type
_entity_poly.pdbx_seq_one_letter_code
_entity_poly.pdbx_strand_id
1 'polypeptide(L)'
;MSAYASAGVDTSQADLGVDALVDVLKGIDPGRSPLAVPLPGHYASVLRIAPGLGIALATDSVGSKVIIAEALRRFDTIGIDCVAMNVNDLICVGAEPLALLDYVAVERADPGQLRELALGLRAGAELAGIEIPGGEVCQLPEVIRGHPSPYGFDLVGSAFGTVALDRILDGSACAPGDALIGLPASGVHSNGLTLARRALLDGGGLTIDDRPEELGGVSVGQALLEPTVIYVRAVLELLRSEIPVHGLAHITGGGVLNLLRLGRGVGYEIDSPLPVPPIFSLIAERGSVPPAEMWEVFNMGCGFCVMLGQEHAGDAVSLLASHHPGTEVIGRLTAREDEVSVLPAGLTGGAAGLKQHG
;
A
#
# COMPACT_ATOMS: atom_id res chain seq x y z
N MET A 1 18.97 -7.39 -15.06
CA MET A 1 18.73 -7.02 -13.65
C MET A 1 17.83 -5.81 -13.71
N SER A 2 16.68 -5.83 -13.01
CA SER A 2 15.74 -4.70 -12.99
C SER A 2 16.38 -3.46 -12.35
N ALA A 3 15.85 -2.26 -12.61
CA ALA A 3 16.31 -1.03 -11.98
C ALA A 3 16.09 -1.10 -10.44
N TYR A 4 15.01 -1.77 -10.00
CA TYR A 4 14.70 -1.98 -8.59
C TYR A 4 15.70 -2.92 -7.90
N ALA A 5 16.07 -4.05 -8.54
CA ALA A 5 17.13 -4.92 -8.03
C ALA A 5 18.49 -4.21 -7.99
N SER A 6 18.79 -3.40 -9.02
CA SER A 6 20.00 -2.56 -9.05
C SER A 6 19.98 -1.48 -7.96
N ALA A 7 18.80 -1.06 -7.50
CA ALA A 7 18.62 -0.15 -6.38
C ALA A 7 18.79 -0.82 -5.00
N GLY A 8 19.01 -2.12 -4.95
CA GLY A 8 19.25 -2.89 -3.72
C GLY A 8 18.02 -3.65 -3.20
N VAL A 9 16.93 -3.69 -3.96
CA VAL A 9 15.72 -4.45 -3.62
C VAL A 9 15.52 -5.58 -4.62
N ASP A 10 16.06 -6.76 -4.29
CA ASP A 10 15.86 -7.98 -5.06
C ASP A 10 14.58 -8.68 -4.58
N THR A 11 13.48 -8.44 -5.29
CA THR A 11 12.17 -9.01 -4.95
C THR A 11 12.17 -10.53 -5.02
N SER A 12 12.92 -11.14 -5.96
CA SER A 12 12.98 -12.58 -6.10
C SER A 12 13.67 -13.25 -4.91
N GLN A 13 14.72 -12.64 -4.36
CA GLN A 13 15.38 -13.09 -3.13
C GLN A 13 14.51 -12.88 -1.91
N ALA A 14 13.76 -11.77 -1.87
CA ALA A 14 12.81 -11.50 -0.79
C ALA A 14 11.69 -12.54 -0.78
N ASP A 15 11.11 -12.89 -1.94
CA ASP A 15 10.06 -13.90 -2.06
C ASP A 15 10.55 -15.28 -1.57
N LEU A 16 11.74 -15.72 -1.98
CA LEU A 16 12.36 -16.95 -1.49
C LEU A 16 12.58 -16.93 0.03
N GLY A 17 12.96 -15.78 0.58
CA GLY A 17 13.12 -15.59 2.02
C GLY A 17 11.78 -15.70 2.77
N VAL A 18 10.73 -15.07 2.24
CA VAL A 18 9.37 -15.14 2.77
C VAL A 18 8.85 -16.56 2.71
N ASP A 19 9.00 -17.27 1.59
CA ASP A 19 8.56 -18.66 1.44
C ASP A 19 9.23 -19.58 2.48
N ALA A 20 10.54 -19.44 2.67
CA ALA A 20 11.28 -20.22 3.66
C ALA A 20 10.77 -19.95 5.09
N LEU A 21 10.47 -18.70 5.43
CA LEU A 21 9.91 -18.32 6.73
C LEU A 21 8.51 -18.89 6.91
N VAL A 22 7.64 -18.74 5.91
CA VAL A 22 6.26 -19.20 5.92
C VAL A 22 6.19 -20.73 6.05
N ASP A 23 7.06 -21.46 5.36
CA ASP A 23 7.10 -22.94 5.42
C ASP A 23 7.43 -23.45 6.83
N VAL A 24 8.30 -22.76 7.55
CA VAL A 24 8.58 -23.09 8.97
C VAL A 24 7.37 -22.76 9.85
N LEU A 25 6.77 -21.58 9.66
CA LEU A 25 5.64 -21.11 10.48
C LEU A 25 4.37 -21.94 10.25
N LYS A 26 4.13 -22.47 9.05
CA LYS A 26 3.04 -23.43 8.77
C LYS A 26 3.08 -24.68 9.65
N GLY A 27 4.26 -25.04 10.18
CA GLY A 27 4.45 -26.17 11.07
C GLY A 27 4.08 -25.92 12.53
N ILE A 28 3.58 -24.74 12.89
CA ILE A 28 3.19 -24.43 14.27
C ILE A 28 1.98 -25.29 14.67
N ASP A 29 2.16 -26.13 15.71
CA ASP A 29 1.05 -26.80 16.39
C ASP A 29 0.70 -25.99 17.66
N PRO A 30 -0.43 -25.28 17.68
CA PRO A 30 -0.85 -24.54 18.87
C PRO A 30 -1.48 -25.42 19.96
N GLY A 31 -1.49 -26.74 19.81
CA GLY A 31 -2.15 -27.69 20.73
C GLY A 31 -3.68 -27.57 20.78
N ARG A 32 -4.29 -26.90 19.78
CA ARG A 32 -5.73 -26.70 19.63
C ARG A 32 -6.10 -26.56 18.16
N SER A 33 -7.39 -26.60 17.85
CA SER A 33 -7.85 -26.33 16.49
C SER A 33 -7.40 -24.94 16.00
N PRO A 34 -6.92 -24.81 14.74
CA PRO A 34 -6.49 -23.54 14.18
C PRO A 34 -7.62 -22.50 14.17
N LEU A 35 -7.30 -21.29 14.59
CA LEU A 35 -8.23 -20.15 14.54
C LEU A 35 -8.13 -19.36 13.23
N ALA A 36 -7.01 -19.50 12.52
CA ALA A 36 -6.79 -18.75 11.27
C ALA A 36 -7.83 -19.11 10.21
N VAL A 37 -8.36 -18.08 9.56
CA VAL A 37 -9.14 -18.24 8.33
C VAL A 37 -8.13 -18.35 7.18
N PRO A 38 -8.25 -19.36 6.28
CA PRO A 38 -7.34 -19.50 5.15
C PRO A 38 -7.56 -18.38 4.14
N LEU A 39 -6.64 -17.40 4.08
CA LEU A 39 -6.62 -16.28 3.16
C LEU A 39 -5.20 -16.16 2.54
N PRO A 40 -4.76 -17.14 1.75
CA PRO A 40 -3.37 -17.18 1.26
C PRO A 40 -3.07 -16.00 0.34
N GLY A 41 -2.00 -15.26 0.66
CA GLY A 41 -1.55 -14.10 -0.15
C GLY A 41 -2.39 -12.84 0.00
N HIS A 42 -3.45 -12.85 0.82
CA HIS A 42 -4.29 -11.69 1.04
C HIS A 42 -3.57 -10.60 1.87
N TYR A 43 -4.15 -9.42 1.96
CA TYR A 43 -3.57 -8.24 2.60
C TYR A 43 -3.50 -8.36 4.13
N ALA A 44 -4.47 -9.00 4.76
CA ALA A 44 -4.52 -9.17 6.20
C ALA A 44 -4.85 -10.61 6.60
N SER A 45 -4.44 -11.00 7.80
CA SER A 45 -4.77 -12.28 8.42
C SER A 45 -6.04 -12.15 9.26
N VAL A 46 -6.88 -13.19 9.30
CA VAL A 46 -8.08 -13.21 10.13
C VAL A 46 -8.06 -14.42 11.07
N LEU A 47 -8.31 -14.21 12.36
CA LEU A 47 -8.48 -15.25 13.37
C LEU A 47 -9.93 -15.30 13.86
N ARG A 48 -10.53 -16.49 13.91
CA ARG A 48 -11.84 -16.69 14.55
C ARG A 48 -11.71 -16.56 16.05
N ILE A 49 -12.43 -15.62 16.66
CA ILE A 49 -12.35 -15.36 18.12
C ILE A 49 -13.65 -15.70 18.86
N ALA A 50 -14.78 -15.70 18.12
CA ALA A 50 -16.09 -16.09 18.63
C ALA A 50 -16.95 -16.61 17.48
N PRO A 51 -18.13 -17.22 17.76
CA PRO A 51 -19.09 -17.57 16.71
C PRO A 51 -19.44 -16.35 15.86
N GLY A 52 -19.22 -16.45 14.55
CA GLY A 52 -19.50 -15.38 13.59
C GLY A 52 -18.55 -14.18 13.61
N LEU A 53 -17.53 -14.13 14.48
CA LEU A 53 -16.66 -12.97 14.65
C LEU A 53 -15.17 -13.34 14.44
N GLY A 54 -14.51 -12.59 13.58
CA GLY A 54 -13.06 -12.60 13.38
C GLY A 54 -12.38 -11.34 13.86
N ILE A 55 -11.12 -11.46 14.27
CA ILE A 55 -10.18 -10.34 14.39
C ILE A 55 -9.25 -10.35 13.20
N ALA A 56 -9.15 -9.23 12.51
CA ALA A 56 -8.21 -9.03 11.41
C ALA A 56 -6.93 -8.36 11.94
N LEU A 57 -5.79 -8.76 11.39
CA LEU A 57 -4.45 -8.37 11.83
C LEU A 57 -3.62 -8.01 10.60
N ALA A 58 -2.98 -6.85 10.63
CA ALA A 58 -1.98 -6.43 9.64
C ALA A 58 -0.77 -5.86 10.38
N THR A 59 0.43 -6.01 9.81
CA THR A 59 1.64 -5.35 10.31
C THR A 59 2.49 -4.92 9.12
N ASP A 60 2.90 -3.67 9.14
CA ASP A 60 3.76 -3.10 8.09
C ASP A 60 4.59 -1.95 8.67
N SER A 61 5.71 -1.65 8.00
CA SER A 61 6.56 -0.52 8.30
C SER A 61 6.39 0.60 7.26
N VAL A 62 6.88 1.79 7.59
CA VAL A 62 6.93 2.90 6.62
C VAL A 62 7.96 2.66 5.53
N GLY A 63 8.94 1.79 5.76
CA GLY A 63 9.99 1.48 4.82
C GLY A 63 10.95 2.65 4.57
N SER A 64 11.60 2.67 3.40
CA SER A 64 12.69 3.61 3.11
C SER A 64 12.27 5.08 2.94
N LYS A 65 10.98 5.41 3.09
CA LYS A 65 10.49 6.80 3.17
C LYS A 65 11.07 7.55 4.37
N VAL A 66 11.42 6.82 5.44
CA VAL A 66 12.08 7.38 6.62
C VAL A 66 13.35 8.16 6.27
N ILE A 67 14.11 7.73 5.25
CA ILE A 67 15.33 8.42 4.80
C ILE A 67 15.03 9.81 4.23
N ILE A 68 13.89 9.99 3.56
CA ILE A 68 13.44 11.30 3.07
C ILE A 68 13.07 12.21 4.24
N ALA A 69 12.35 11.66 5.24
CA ALA A 69 12.00 12.39 6.45
C ALA A 69 13.24 12.86 7.24
N GLU A 70 14.23 11.98 7.37
CA GLU A 70 15.53 12.30 8.00
C GLU A 70 16.26 13.42 7.28
N ALA A 71 16.35 13.34 5.94
CA ALA A 71 17.04 14.34 5.13
C ALA A 71 16.35 15.72 5.21
N LEU A 72 15.01 15.76 5.23
CA LEU A 72 14.22 16.98 5.38
C LEU A 72 14.08 17.43 6.85
N ARG A 73 14.44 16.59 7.81
CA ARG A 73 14.15 16.77 9.25
C ARG A 73 12.68 17.09 9.49
N ARG A 74 11.82 16.34 8.81
CA ARG A 74 10.37 16.48 8.88
C ARG A 74 9.73 15.11 9.11
N PHE A 75 9.14 14.90 10.28
CA PHE A 75 8.66 13.59 10.74
C PHE A 75 7.14 13.55 10.95
N ASP A 76 6.47 14.69 10.88
CA ASP A 76 5.05 14.87 11.20
C ASP A 76 4.09 14.16 10.24
N THR A 77 4.55 13.73 9.06
CA THR A 77 3.73 12.98 8.09
C THR A 77 3.94 11.48 8.13
N ILE A 78 5.09 11.02 8.64
CA ILE A 78 5.48 9.60 8.61
C ILE A 78 4.52 8.70 9.40
N GLY A 79 3.97 9.21 10.51
CA GLY A 79 2.96 8.48 11.27
C GLY A 79 1.67 8.22 10.48
N ILE A 80 1.29 9.12 9.55
CA ILE A 80 0.16 8.92 8.64
C ILE A 80 0.43 7.72 7.73
N ASP A 81 1.64 7.64 7.16
CA ASP A 81 2.05 6.51 6.33
C ASP A 81 1.98 5.18 7.09
N CYS A 82 2.50 5.16 8.32
CA CYS A 82 2.46 3.98 9.18
C CYS A 82 1.03 3.49 9.42
N VAL A 83 0.12 4.40 9.77
CA VAL A 83 -1.30 4.06 9.95
C VAL A 83 -1.90 3.59 8.63
N ALA A 84 -1.71 4.34 7.53
CA ALA A 84 -2.31 4.07 6.24
C ALA A 84 -1.96 2.66 5.70
N MET A 85 -0.67 2.29 5.74
CA MET A 85 -0.20 0.98 5.24
C MET A 85 -0.92 -0.17 5.95
N ASN A 86 -1.13 -0.04 7.25
CA ASN A 86 -1.76 -1.08 8.06
C ASN A 86 -3.29 -1.11 7.94
N VAL A 87 -3.96 0.04 8.05
CA VAL A 87 -5.44 0.07 8.07
C VAL A 87 -6.05 -0.14 6.68
N ASN A 88 -5.37 0.28 5.62
CA ASN A 88 -5.81 0.01 4.25
C ASN A 88 -5.76 -1.48 3.92
N ASP A 89 -4.80 -2.21 4.49
CA ASP A 89 -4.74 -3.67 4.36
C ASP A 89 -5.86 -4.37 5.13
N LEU A 90 -6.23 -3.86 6.32
CA LEU A 90 -7.35 -4.43 7.09
C LEU A 90 -8.68 -4.31 6.34
N ILE A 91 -8.95 -3.18 5.71
CA ILE A 91 -10.22 -3.01 4.96
C ILE A 91 -10.29 -3.91 3.73
N CYS A 92 -9.16 -4.37 3.18
CA CYS A 92 -9.15 -5.28 2.04
C CYS A 92 -9.82 -6.63 2.34
N VAL A 93 -9.83 -7.09 3.60
CA VAL A 93 -10.56 -8.29 4.03
C VAL A 93 -11.99 -7.98 4.52
N GLY A 94 -12.48 -6.75 4.33
CA GLY A 94 -13.78 -6.32 4.81
C GLY A 94 -13.82 -5.99 6.32
N ALA A 95 -12.66 -5.90 6.96
CA ALA A 95 -12.58 -5.61 8.39
C ALA A 95 -12.74 -4.11 8.68
N GLU A 96 -13.37 -3.79 9.82
CA GLU A 96 -13.39 -2.46 10.42
C GLU A 96 -12.16 -2.31 11.32
N PRO A 97 -11.18 -1.43 10.97
CA PRO A 97 -10.03 -1.16 11.82
C PRO A 97 -10.47 -0.52 13.14
N LEU A 98 -9.84 -0.92 14.25
CA LEU A 98 -10.16 -0.44 15.61
C LEU A 98 -8.98 0.23 16.29
N ALA A 99 -7.80 -0.35 16.16
CA ALA A 99 -6.63 0.11 16.87
C ALA A 99 -5.34 -0.23 16.12
N LEU A 100 -4.28 0.52 16.46
CA LEU A 100 -2.91 0.25 16.03
C LEU A 100 -1.98 0.32 17.24
N LEU A 101 -1.01 -0.57 17.31
CA LEU A 101 0.17 -0.46 18.17
C LEU A 101 1.36 -0.06 17.32
N ASP A 102 2.17 0.89 17.79
CA ASP A 102 3.39 1.32 17.11
C ASP A 102 4.65 0.73 17.78
N TYR A 103 5.65 0.47 16.97
CA TYR A 103 7.02 0.19 17.39
C TYR A 103 7.94 1.20 16.73
N VAL A 104 8.62 2.00 17.55
CA VAL A 104 9.57 3.03 17.09
C VAL A 104 10.98 2.65 17.54
N ALA A 105 11.84 2.29 16.59
CA ALA A 105 13.27 2.11 16.84
C ALA A 105 14.00 3.37 16.42
N VAL A 106 14.84 3.93 17.31
CA VAL A 106 15.57 5.19 17.07
C VAL A 106 17.07 5.06 17.31
N GLU A 107 17.86 5.80 16.54
CA GLU A 107 19.29 5.97 16.82
C GLU A 107 19.49 6.73 18.14
N ARG A 108 18.72 7.81 18.34
CA ARG A 108 18.69 8.62 19.55
C ARG A 108 17.26 9.00 19.89
N ALA A 109 16.87 8.80 21.14
CA ALA A 109 15.56 9.21 21.63
C ALA A 109 15.49 10.74 21.77
N ASP A 110 15.23 11.43 20.64
CA ASP A 110 15.05 12.87 20.59
C ASP A 110 13.59 13.23 20.84
N PRO A 111 13.26 14.01 21.88
CA PRO A 111 11.87 14.35 22.18
C PRO A 111 11.16 15.14 21.08
N GLY A 112 11.89 15.93 20.30
CA GLY A 112 11.33 16.70 19.17
C GLY A 112 10.91 15.79 18.05
N GLN A 113 11.80 14.88 17.62
CA GLN A 113 11.52 13.89 16.58
C GLN A 113 10.35 12.96 16.98
N LEU A 114 10.38 12.41 18.19
CA LEU A 114 9.31 11.53 18.70
C LEU A 114 7.96 12.26 18.78
N ARG A 115 7.96 13.54 19.16
CA ARG A 115 6.75 14.36 19.15
C ARG A 115 6.17 14.53 17.74
N GLU A 116 6.98 14.80 16.74
CA GLU A 116 6.54 14.93 15.36
C GLU A 116 6.00 13.59 14.83
N LEU A 117 6.68 12.47 15.07
CA LEU A 117 6.17 11.14 14.73
C LEU A 117 4.80 10.89 15.36
N ALA A 118 4.63 11.23 16.64
CA ALA A 118 3.36 11.10 17.35
C ALA A 118 2.25 12.01 16.76
N LEU A 119 2.57 13.21 16.26
CA LEU A 119 1.62 14.06 15.55
C LEU A 119 1.12 13.40 14.27
N GLY A 120 2.01 12.77 13.50
CA GLY A 120 1.63 12.01 12.32
C GLY A 120 0.77 10.78 12.63
N LEU A 121 1.16 10.00 13.65
CA LEU A 121 0.37 8.85 14.13
C LEU A 121 -1.03 9.27 14.56
N ARG A 122 -1.14 10.36 15.33
CA ARG A 122 -2.42 10.94 15.73
C ARG A 122 -3.28 11.34 14.53
N ALA A 123 -2.70 12.08 13.58
CA ALA A 123 -3.41 12.52 12.39
C ALA A 123 -3.90 11.32 11.56
N GLY A 124 -3.07 10.30 11.38
CA GLY A 124 -3.45 9.06 10.70
C GLY A 124 -4.58 8.32 11.43
N ALA A 125 -4.49 8.20 12.76
CA ALA A 125 -5.51 7.57 13.58
C ALA A 125 -6.86 8.32 13.50
N GLU A 126 -6.84 9.65 13.58
CA GLU A 126 -8.03 10.50 13.42
C GLU A 126 -8.67 10.35 12.02
N LEU A 127 -7.85 10.25 10.95
CA LEU A 127 -8.32 10.00 9.58
C LEU A 127 -8.95 8.60 9.43
N ALA A 128 -8.32 7.58 10.01
CA ALA A 128 -8.80 6.20 9.96
C ALA A 128 -9.97 5.93 10.92
N GLY A 129 -10.15 6.75 11.96
CA GLY A 129 -11.15 6.54 13.00
C GLY A 129 -10.78 5.42 13.97
N ILE A 130 -9.49 5.26 14.29
CA ILE A 130 -8.94 4.24 15.18
C ILE A 130 -8.29 4.84 16.42
N GLU A 131 -8.00 3.99 17.41
CA GLU A 131 -7.20 4.33 18.59
C GLU A 131 -5.75 3.83 18.47
N ILE A 132 -4.83 4.51 19.17
CA ILE A 132 -3.46 4.01 19.43
C ILE A 132 -3.30 3.90 20.94
N PRO A 133 -3.67 2.75 21.53
CA PRO A 133 -3.72 2.60 22.99
C PRO A 133 -2.34 2.38 23.61
N GLY A 134 -1.30 2.14 22.82
CA GLY A 134 0.06 1.92 23.29
C GLY A 134 1.01 1.60 22.16
N GLY A 135 2.25 1.41 22.51
CA GLY A 135 3.35 1.11 21.60
C GLY A 135 4.65 0.87 22.35
N GLU A 136 5.77 0.84 21.63
CA GLU A 136 7.10 0.64 22.20
C GLU A 136 8.12 1.57 21.54
N VAL A 137 9.04 2.12 22.31
CA VAL A 137 10.17 2.93 21.82
C VAL A 137 11.49 2.32 22.27
N CYS A 138 12.30 1.91 21.30
CA CYS A 138 13.63 1.34 21.55
C CYS A 138 14.73 2.26 21.02
N GLN A 139 15.72 2.60 21.87
CA GLN A 139 16.93 3.28 21.40
C GLN A 139 18.01 2.25 21.06
N LEU A 140 18.36 2.18 19.76
CA LEU A 140 19.22 1.13 19.20
C LEU A 140 20.36 1.74 18.32
N PRO A 141 21.31 2.52 18.90
CA PRO A 141 22.30 3.28 18.12
C PRO A 141 23.30 2.41 17.36
N GLU A 142 23.43 1.13 17.69
CA GLU A 142 24.29 0.18 16.97
C GLU A 142 23.57 -0.50 15.79
N VAL A 143 22.24 -0.46 15.76
CA VAL A 143 21.40 -1.10 14.75
C VAL A 143 20.79 -0.07 13.80
N ILE A 144 20.28 1.02 14.35
CA ILE A 144 19.63 2.11 13.61
C ILE A 144 20.63 3.24 13.39
N ARG A 145 20.81 3.65 12.14
CA ARG A 145 21.64 4.82 11.78
C ARG A 145 20.92 5.68 10.76
N GLY A 146 20.87 6.98 11.05
CA GLY A 146 20.21 7.95 10.21
C GLY A 146 21.06 8.46 9.04
N HIS A 147 20.37 9.01 8.07
CA HIS A 147 20.91 9.67 6.90
C HIS A 147 20.28 11.06 6.74
N PRO A 148 20.67 12.07 7.56
CA PRO A 148 21.86 12.11 8.43
C PRO A 148 21.65 11.59 9.86
N SER A 149 22.70 10.99 10.45
CA SER A 149 22.79 10.75 11.89
C SER A 149 22.73 12.08 12.66
N PRO A 150 22.10 12.16 13.87
CA PRO A 150 21.55 11.05 14.67
C PRO A 150 20.02 10.90 14.56
N TYR A 151 19.43 11.14 13.41
CA TYR A 151 17.98 11.15 13.19
C TYR A 151 17.40 9.82 12.70
N GLY A 152 18.23 8.77 12.68
CA GLY A 152 17.82 7.44 12.25
C GLY A 152 16.68 6.88 13.07
N PHE A 153 15.69 6.29 12.37
CA PHE A 153 14.57 5.61 12.99
C PHE A 153 13.95 4.58 12.05
N ASP A 154 13.20 3.67 12.63
CA ASP A 154 12.22 2.84 11.94
C ASP A 154 10.89 2.92 12.67
N LEU A 155 9.79 2.88 11.92
CA LEU A 155 8.43 2.95 12.44
C LEU A 155 7.59 1.83 11.84
N VAL A 156 7.11 0.94 12.71
CA VAL A 156 6.29 -0.21 12.38
C VAL A 156 4.94 -0.07 13.06
N GLY A 157 3.86 -0.38 12.34
CA GLY A 157 2.53 -0.50 12.90
C GLY A 157 2.07 -1.95 12.96
N SER A 158 1.23 -2.26 13.94
CA SER A 158 0.46 -3.50 13.98
C SER A 158 -1.00 -3.13 14.24
N ALA A 159 -1.83 -3.23 13.21
CA ALA A 159 -3.23 -2.81 13.26
C ALA A 159 -4.16 -4.01 13.53
N PHE A 160 -5.25 -3.69 14.20
CA PHE A 160 -6.28 -4.64 14.61
C PHE A 160 -7.65 -4.14 14.14
N GLY A 161 -8.46 -5.06 13.64
CA GLY A 161 -9.83 -4.78 13.22
C GLY A 161 -10.73 -5.97 13.47
N THR A 162 -12.03 -5.79 13.29
CA THR A 162 -13.02 -6.87 13.39
C THR A 162 -13.75 -7.08 12.08
N VAL A 163 -14.14 -8.33 11.80
CA VAL A 163 -14.94 -8.69 10.63
C VAL A 163 -15.91 -9.81 10.99
N ALA A 164 -17.15 -9.72 10.51
CA ALA A 164 -18.06 -10.85 10.55
C ALA A 164 -17.54 -11.95 9.60
N LEU A 165 -17.48 -13.18 10.07
CA LEU A 165 -16.85 -14.28 9.32
C LEU A 165 -17.56 -14.58 7.98
N ASP A 166 -18.84 -14.27 7.88
CA ASP A 166 -19.67 -14.38 6.67
C ASP A 166 -19.57 -13.17 5.75
N ARG A 167 -18.82 -12.14 6.13
CA ARG A 167 -18.57 -10.91 5.36
C ARG A 167 -17.10 -10.70 5.01
N ILE A 168 -16.27 -11.71 5.20
CA ILE A 168 -14.88 -11.62 4.77
C ILE A 168 -14.85 -11.51 3.25
N LEU A 169 -14.16 -10.48 2.77
CA LEU A 169 -13.88 -10.30 1.35
C LEU A 169 -12.59 -11.04 1.00
N ASP A 170 -12.73 -12.17 0.35
CA ASP A 170 -11.61 -13.03 -0.09
C ASP A 170 -11.41 -13.03 -1.62
N GLY A 171 -12.20 -12.21 -2.32
CA GLY A 171 -12.19 -12.10 -3.77
C GLY A 171 -12.98 -13.21 -4.50
N SER A 172 -13.56 -14.17 -3.78
CA SER A 172 -14.30 -15.29 -4.40
C SER A 172 -15.57 -14.86 -5.13
N ALA A 173 -16.11 -13.67 -4.81
CA ALA A 173 -17.25 -13.09 -5.50
C ALA A 173 -16.88 -12.35 -6.81
N CYS A 174 -15.59 -12.09 -7.04
CA CYS A 174 -15.12 -11.42 -8.26
C CYS A 174 -15.45 -12.27 -9.50
N ALA A 175 -16.03 -11.65 -10.52
CA ALA A 175 -16.45 -12.31 -11.74
C ALA A 175 -16.05 -11.52 -12.99
N PRO A 176 -15.82 -12.19 -14.15
CA PRO A 176 -15.64 -11.49 -15.42
C PRO A 176 -16.82 -10.57 -15.72
N GLY A 177 -16.54 -9.33 -16.07
CA GLY A 177 -17.55 -8.29 -16.33
C GLY A 177 -17.76 -7.34 -15.14
N ASP A 178 -17.24 -7.64 -13.95
CA ASP A 178 -17.24 -6.69 -12.84
C ASP A 178 -16.47 -5.42 -13.19
N ALA A 179 -16.93 -4.29 -12.69
CA ALA A 179 -16.22 -3.03 -12.77
C ALA A 179 -15.00 -3.03 -11.86
N LEU A 180 -13.91 -2.44 -12.34
CA LEU A 180 -12.73 -2.09 -11.56
C LEU A 180 -12.73 -0.58 -11.33
N ILE A 181 -12.97 -0.15 -10.09
CA ILE A 181 -12.97 1.25 -9.68
C ILE A 181 -11.64 1.57 -9.02
N GLY A 182 -10.97 2.66 -9.45
CA GLY A 182 -9.74 3.16 -8.87
C GLY A 182 -9.97 4.39 -8.00
N LEU A 183 -9.35 4.42 -6.84
CA LEU A 183 -9.28 5.59 -5.95
C LEU A 183 -7.90 6.24 -6.07
N PRO A 184 -7.82 7.59 -6.18
CA PRO A 184 -6.58 8.27 -6.45
C PRO A 184 -5.57 8.16 -5.30
N ALA A 185 -4.29 8.06 -5.68
CA ALA A 185 -3.15 8.20 -4.79
C ALA A 185 -2.71 9.67 -4.71
N SER A 186 -2.10 10.07 -3.58
CA SER A 186 -1.51 11.40 -3.38
C SER A 186 -0.14 11.57 -4.05
N GLY A 187 0.51 10.46 -4.38
CA GLY A 187 1.86 10.40 -4.90
C GLY A 187 2.45 9.00 -4.77
N VAL A 188 3.74 8.90 -4.46
CA VAL A 188 4.46 7.61 -4.38
C VAL A 188 3.94 6.73 -3.24
N HIS A 189 3.31 7.31 -2.23
CA HIS A 189 2.93 6.64 -0.98
C HIS A 189 4.18 6.14 -0.23
N SER A 190 4.13 4.92 0.36
CA SER A 190 5.24 4.36 1.14
C SER A 190 6.00 3.25 0.40
N ASN A 191 5.75 3.04 -0.88
CA ASN A 191 6.36 1.97 -1.66
C ASN A 191 7.20 2.51 -2.82
N GLY A 192 8.24 1.75 -3.20
CA GLY A 192 9.11 2.14 -4.32
C GLY A 192 10.10 3.28 -4.01
N LEU A 193 10.15 3.78 -2.76
CA LEU A 193 10.97 4.94 -2.40
C LEU A 193 12.48 4.70 -2.60
N THR A 194 12.95 3.47 -2.51
CA THR A 194 14.35 3.13 -2.79
C THR A 194 14.67 3.38 -4.26
N LEU A 195 13.82 2.94 -5.18
CA LEU A 195 13.97 3.21 -6.61
C LEU A 195 13.80 4.70 -6.92
N ALA A 196 12.76 5.34 -6.36
CA ALA A 196 12.50 6.76 -6.57
C ALA A 196 13.68 7.65 -6.12
N ARG A 197 14.25 7.41 -4.94
CA ARG A 197 15.44 8.12 -4.46
C ARG A 197 16.62 7.92 -5.39
N ARG A 198 16.90 6.68 -5.77
CA ARG A 198 18.02 6.38 -6.66
C ARG A 198 17.84 7.03 -8.03
N ALA A 199 16.64 6.98 -8.59
CA ALA A 199 16.31 7.59 -9.86
C ALA A 199 16.45 9.12 -9.86
N LEU A 200 16.05 9.77 -8.77
CA LEU A 200 16.01 11.24 -8.71
C LEU A 200 17.27 11.85 -8.08
N LEU A 201 17.76 11.28 -6.97
CA LEU A 201 18.83 11.87 -6.16
C LEU A 201 20.19 11.30 -6.51
N ASP A 202 20.36 9.97 -6.44
CA ASP A 202 21.69 9.36 -6.59
C ASP A 202 22.15 9.33 -8.05
N GLY A 203 21.27 9.02 -8.98
CA GLY A 203 21.53 8.90 -10.42
C GLY A 203 20.95 10.03 -11.26
N GLY A 204 19.86 10.66 -10.80
CA GLY A 204 19.09 11.66 -11.55
C GLY A 204 19.65 13.07 -11.48
N GLY A 205 20.67 13.30 -10.64
CA GLY A 205 21.34 14.60 -10.52
C GLY A 205 20.53 15.70 -9.82
N LEU A 206 19.42 15.33 -9.15
CA LEU A 206 18.62 16.26 -8.34
C LEU A 206 19.01 16.16 -6.87
N THR A 207 18.77 17.24 -6.14
CA THR A 207 18.83 17.26 -4.68
C THR A 207 17.41 17.21 -4.10
N ILE A 208 17.31 16.96 -2.80
CA ILE A 208 16.01 16.90 -2.10
C ILE A 208 15.28 18.26 -2.09
N ASP A 209 16.02 19.36 -2.23
CA ASP A 209 15.50 20.74 -2.23
C ASP A 209 15.19 21.27 -3.63
N ASP A 210 15.62 20.60 -4.68
CA ASP A 210 15.37 21.00 -6.06
C ASP A 210 13.85 20.99 -6.35
N ARG A 211 13.42 21.95 -7.18
CA ARG A 211 12.01 22.17 -7.55
C ARG A 211 11.87 22.10 -9.06
N PRO A 212 11.88 20.90 -9.64
CA PRO A 212 11.65 20.74 -11.09
C PRO A 212 10.30 21.37 -11.49
N GLU A 213 10.25 21.94 -12.69
CA GLU A 213 9.03 22.60 -13.20
C GLU A 213 7.86 21.61 -13.25
N GLU A 214 8.12 20.35 -13.54
CA GLU A 214 7.15 19.26 -13.60
C GLU A 214 6.41 19.04 -12.27
N LEU A 215 7.03 19.37 -11.14
CA LEU A 215 6.43 19.26 -9.81
C LEU A 215 5.66 20.53 -9.37
N GLY A 216 5.45 21.50 -10.27
CA GLY A 216 4.63 22.66 -9.98
C GLY A 216 5.13 23.53 -8.81
N GLY A 217 6.45 23.58 -8.57
CA GLY A 217 7.07 24.36 -7.50
C GLY A 217 7.22 23.61 -6.16
N VAL A 218 6.77 22.36 -6.08
CA VAL A 218 7.02 21.47 -4.94
C VAL A 218 8.43 20.92 -5.04
N SER A 219 9.17 20.78 -3.91
CA SER A 219 10.51 20.19 -3.96
C SER A 219 10.43 18.68 -4.12
N VAL A 220 11.51 18.07 -4.65
CA VAL A 220 11.63 16.61 -4.78
C VAL A 220 11.35 15.91 -3.45
N GLY A 221 11.96 16.41 -2.37
CA GLY A 221 11.75 15.85 -1.04
C GLY A 221 10.31 15.97 -0.55
N GLN A 222 9.65 17.12 -0.80
CA GLN A 222 8.24 17.29 -0.44
C GLN A 222 7.34 16.33 -1.23
N ALA A 223 7.58 16.16 -2.54
CA ALA A 223 6.80 15.24 -3.38
C ALA A 223 7.00 13.77 -2.97
N LEU A 224 8.22 13.38 -2.55
CA LEU A 224 8.51 12.03 -2.05
C LEU A 224 7.98 11.79 -0.63
N LEU A 225 7.80 12.86 0.17
CA LEU A 225 7.30 12.78 1.54
C LEU A 225 5.76 12.88 1.62
N GLU A 226 5.08 13.10 0.49
CA GLU A 226 3.61 13.20 0.48
C GLU A 226 2.99 11.97 1.14
N PRO A 227 2.09 12.14 2.15
CA PRO A 227 1.55 11.03 2.92
C PRO A 227 0.69 10.08 2.09
N THR A 228 0.71 8.81 2.46
CA THR A 228 -0.19 7.78 1.93
C THR A 228 -1.64 8.11 2.27
N VAL A 229 -2.53 7.98 1.31
CA VAL A 229 -3.96 8.18 1.49
C VAL A 229 -4.57 7.07 2.37
N ILE A 230 -5.43 7.45 3.29
CA ILE A 230 -6.22 6.52 4.12
C ILE A 230 -7.62 6.41 3.53
N TYR A 231 -7.99 5.22 3.05
CA TYR A 231 -9.27 4.97 2.35
C TYR A 231 -10.38 4.44 3.29
N VAL A 232 -10.08 4.24 4.56
CA VAL A 232 -10.92 3.53 5.54
C VAL A 232 -12.35 4.04 5.58
N ARG A 233 -12.56 5.35 5.73
CA ARG A 233 -13.91 5.92 5.90
C ARG A 233 -14.78 5.71 4.67
N ALA A 234 -14.24 5.96 3.48
CA ALA A 234 -14.94 5.79 2.22
C ALA A 234 -15.33 4.32 1.98
N VAL A 235 -14.37 3.41 2.21
CA VAL A 235 -14.59 1.97 2.01
C VAL A 235 -15.57 1.42 3.04
N LEU A 236 -15.47 1.81 4.32
CA LEU A 236 -16.43 1.36 5.33
C LEU A 236 -17.85 1.89 5.06
N GLU A 237 -18.00 3.11 4.53
CA GLU A 237 -19.29 3.63 4.11
C GLU A 237 -19.86 2.79 2.96
N LEU A 238 -19.05 2.46 1.97
CA LEU A 238 -19.43 1.56 0.88
C LEU A 238 -19.84 0.18 1.39
N LEU A 239 -19.06 -0.44 2.29
CA LEU A 239 -19.35 -1.77 2.85
C LEU A 239 -20.61 -1.79 3.75
N ARG A 240 -21.04 -0.66 4.26
CA ARG A 240 -22.27 -0.49 5.05
C ARG A 240 -23.47 -0.14 4.19
N SER A 241 -23.27 0.20 2.92
CA SER A 241 -24.35 0.43 1.95
C SER A 241 -24.95 -0.90 1.46
N GLU A 242 -25.97 -0.80 0.60
CA GLU A 242 -26.57 -1.96 -0.06
C GLU A 242 -25.81 -2.40 -1.32
N ILE A 243 -24.70 -1.75 -1.66
CA ILE A 243 -23.87 -2.07 -2.83
C ILE A 243 -23.01 -3.31 -2.54
N PRO A 244 -23.20 -4.41 -3.28
CA PRO A 244 -22.39 -5.62 -3.08
C PRO A 244 -20.96 -5.39 -3.56
N VAL A 245 -19.99 -5.45 -2.67
CA VAL A 245 -18.56 -5.39 -2.98
C VAL A 245 -18.03 -6.81 -3.14
N HIS A 246 -17.35 -7.08 -4.25
CA HIS A 246 -16.80 -8.40 -4.57
C HIS A 246 -15.34 -8.55 -4.15
N GLY A 247 -14.58 -7.45 -4.15
CA GLY A 247 -13.18 -7.44 -3.75
C GLY A 247 -12.63 -6.03 -3.54
N LEU A 248 -11.54 -5.95 -2.77
CA LEU A 248 -10.84 -4.71 -2.42
C LEU A 248 -9.34 -4.94 -2.53
N ALA A 249 -8.60 -4.02 -3.13
CA ALA A 249 -7.15 -4.11 -3.28
C ALA A 249 -6.44 -2.81 -2.92
N HIS A 250 -5.46 -2.89 -2.03
CA HIS A 250 -4.53 -1.81 -1.73
C HIS A 250 -3.34 -1.90 -2.69
N ILE A 251 -3.10 -0.85 -3.48
CA ILE A 251 -2.02 -0.83 -4.47
C ILE A 251 -0.75 -0.31 -3.82
N THR A 252 0.17 -1.22 -3.54
CA THR A 252 1.41 -0.99 -2.80
C THR A 252 2.65 -1.37 -3.64
N GLY A 253 3.69 -1.95 -3.04
CA GLY A 253 4.97 -2.26 -3.67
C GLY A 253 4.97 -3.28 -4.81
N GLY A 254 3.83 -3.90 -5.10
CA GLY A 254 3.62 -4.74 -6.29
C GLY A 254 2.93 -4.01 -7.44
N GLY A 255 2.66 -2.70 -7.29
CA GLY A 255 1.93 -1.93 -8.27
C GLY A 255 0.60 -2.58 -8.65
N VAL A 256 0.24 -2.57 -9.92
CA VAL A 256 -1.03 -3.18 -10.39
C VAL A 256 -1.08 -4.69 -10.20
N LEU A 257 0.05 -5.37 -10.01
CA LEU A 257 0.08 -6.81 -9.74
C LEU A 257 -0.50 -7.16 -8.36
N ASN A 258 -0.70 -6.18 -7.47
CA ASN A 258 -1.43 -6.38 -6.22
C ASN A 258 -2.88 -6.84 -6.43
N LEU A 259 -3.48 -6.55 -7.59
CA LEU A 259 -4.80 -7.06 -7.97
C LEU A 259 -4.86 -8.59 -7.99
N LEU A 260 -3.77 -9.25 -8.35
CA LEU A 260 -3.66 -10.73 -8.40
C LEU A 260 -3.74 -11.41 -7.01
N ARG A 261 -3.69 -10.63 -5.92
CA ARG A 261 -3.93 -11.16 -4.56
C ARG A 261 -5.40 -11.54 -4.34
N LEU A 262 -6.29 -11.04 -5.20
CA LEU A 262 -7.73 -11.25 -5.12
C LEU A 262 -8.20 -12.12 -6.28
N GLY A 263 -9.19 -12.94 -6.02
CA GLY A 263 -9.96 -13.64 -7.02
C GLY A 263 -9.15 -14.64 -7.85
N ARG A 264 -9.35 -15.90 -7.59
CA ARG A 264 -8.91 -16.96 -8.50
C ARG A 264 -9.93 -17.06 -9.64
N GLY A 265 -9.45 -17.16 -10.87
CA GLY A 265 -10.30 -17.37 -12.04
C GLY A 265 -10.69 -16.08 -12.78
N VAL A 266 -10.09 -14.95 -12.43
CA VAL A 266 -10.28 -13.67 -13.12
C VAL A 266 -8.95 -13.01 -13.46
N GLY A 267 -8.97 -12.14 -14.49
CA GLY A 267 -7.92 -11.20 -14.79
C GLY A 267 -8.44 -9.77 -14.70
N TYR A 268 -7.56 -8.81 -14.85
CA TYR A 268 -7.85 -7.39 -14.69
C TYR A 268 -7.41 -6.62 -15.93
N GLU A 269 -8.30 -5.85 -16.53
CA GLU A 269 -8.02 -5.01 -17.68
C GLU A 269 -8.24 -3.55 -17.31
N ILE A 270 -7.16 -2.77 -17.29
CA ILE A 270 -7.17 -1.33 -17.04
C ILE A 270 -7.11 -0.65 -18.40
N ASP A 271 -8.22 -0.06 -18.83
CA ASP A 271 -8.37 0.65 -20.10
C ASP A 271 -8.37 2.17 -19.94
N SER A 272 -8.71 2.67 -18.76
CA SER A 272 -8.85 4.09 -18.42
C SER A 272 -8.17 4.40 -17.08
N PRO A 273 -6.85 4.25 -16.96
CA PRO A 273 -6.15 4.50 -15.70
C PRO A 273 -6.36 5.93 -15.20
N LEU A 274 -6.34 6.11 -13.88
CA LEU A 274 -6.40 7.44 -13.26
C LEU A 274 -5.23 8.31 -13.74
N PRO A 275 -5.35 9.66 -13.66
CA PRO A 275 -4.24 10.57 -13.97
C PRO A 275 -2.99 10.22 -13.16
N VAL A 276 -1.89 10.02 -13.87
CA VAL A 276 -0.60 9.69 -13.26
C VAL A 276 0.06 10.95 -12.71
N PRO A 277 0.36 11.06 -11.40
CA PRO A 277 1.06 12.21 -10.83
C PRO A 277 2.42 12.47 -11.49
N PRO A 278 2.82 13.75 -11.70
CA PRO A 278 4.05 14.10 -12.43
C PRO A 278 5.35 13.49 -11.86
N ILE A 279 5.37 13.20 -10.56
CA ILE A 279 6.53 12.58 -9.91
C ILE A 279 6.93 11.23 -10.57
N PHE A 280 5.96 10.46 -11.08
CA PHE A 280 6.24 9.18 -11.72
C PHE A 280 6.91 9.34 -13.09
N SER A 281 6.49 10.33 -13.88
CA SER A 281 7.18 10.67 -15.14
C SER A 281 8.62 11.09 -14.88
N LEU A 282 8.83 11.93 -13.85
CA LEU A 282 10.16 12.36 -13.46
C LEU A 282 11.05 11.20 -13.01
N ILE A 283 10.51 10.24 -12.23
CA ILE A 283 11.21 9.02 -11.83
C ILE A 283 11.58 8.17 -13.06
N ALA A 284 10.63 7.95 -13.97
CA ALA A 284 10.84 7.15 -15.17
C ALA A 284 11.95 7.74 -16.06
N GLU A 285 11.89 9.03 -16.31
CA GLU A 285 12.85 9.74 -17.18
C GLU A 285 14.23 9.80 -16.57
N ARG A 286 14.36 10.29 -15.33
CA ARG A 286 15.66 10.46 -14.66
C ARG A 286 16.34 9.14 -14.32
N GLY A 287 15.54 8.13 -13.94
CA GLY A 287 16.03 6.79 -13.61
C GLY A 287 16.14 5.86 -14.82
N SER A 288 15.67 6.30 -16.01
CA SER A 288 15.54 5.42 -17.18
C SER A 288 14.80 4.12 -16.83
N VAL A 289 13.76 4.22 -16.00
CA VAL A 289 12.98 3.07 -15.52
C VAL A 289 11.98 2.66 -16.61
N PRO A 290 12.00 1.38 -17.04
CA PRO A 290 11.09 0.89 -18.07
C PRO A 290 9.61 1.00 -17.64
N PRO A 291 8.66 1.25 -18.58
CA PRO A 291 7.24 1.34 -18.26
C PRO A 291 6.70 0.13 -17.47
N ALA A 292 7.09 -1.09 -17.82
CA ALA A 292 6.66 -2.29 -17.09
C ALA A 292 7.05 -2.20 -15.61
N GLU A 293 8.30 -1.86 -15.31
CA GLU A 293 8.81 -1.75 -13.95
C GLU A 293 8.13 -0.59 -13.17
N MET A 294 7.77 0.52 -13.84
CA MET A 294 7.00 1.60 -13.22
C MET A 294 5.65 1.09 -12.70
N TRP A 295 4.92 0.30 -13.51
CA TRP A 295 3.62 -0.26 -13.13
C TRP A 295 3.71 -1.46 -12.16
N GLU A 296 4.86 -2.11 -12.07
CA GLU A 296 5.14 -3.17 -11.11
C GLU A 296 5.54 -2.66 -9.73
N VAL A 297 6.20 -1.48 -9.67
CA VAL A 297 6.77 -0.97 -8.41
C VAL A 297 5.90 0.11 -7.78
N PHE A 298 5.20 0.91 -8.60
CA PHE A 298 4.47 2.09 -8.14
C PHE A 298 2.96 1.96 -8.36
N ASN A 299 2.20 2.73 -7.57
CA ASN A 299 0.74 2.81 -7.69
C ASN A 299 0.27 3.54 -8.96
N MET A 300 1.14 4.26 -9.64
CA MET A 300 0.89 5.04 -10.87
C MET A 300 -0.38 5.91 -10.81
N GLY A 301 -0.69 6.47 -9.62
CA GLY A 301 -1.83 7.35 -9.39
C GLY A 301 -3.09 6.65 -8.85
N CYS A 302 -3.11 5.33 -8.78
CA CYS A 302 -4.22 4.56 -8.22
C CYS A 302 -3.75 3.86 -6.93
N GLY A 303 -4.18 4.34 -5.77
CA GLY A 303 -3.73 3.78 -4.48
C GLY A 303 -4.62 2.67 -3.93
N PHE A 304 -5.88 2.58 -4.39
CA PHE A 304 -6.82 1.56 -3.93
C PHE A 304 -7.81 1.19 -5.04
N CYS A 305 -8.22 -0.07 -5.08
CA CYS A 305 -9.20 -0.56 -6.06
C CYS A 305 -10.38 -1.24 -5.37
N VAL A 306 -11.56 -1.07 -5.98
CA VAL A 306 -12.82 -1.72 -5.60
C VAL A 306 -13.36 -2.48 -6.79
N MET A 307 -13.79 -3.74 -6.59
CA MET A 307 -14.41 -4.61 -7.57
C MET A 307 -15.85 -4.90 -7.17
N LEU A 308 -16.77 -4.73 -8.09
CA LEU A 308 -18.21 -4.94 -7.89
C LEU A 308 -18.94 -5.09 -9.24
N GLY A 309 -20.20 -5.53 -9.20
CA GLY A 309 -21.03 -5.67 -10.40
C GLY A 309 -21.17 -4.33 -11.15
N GLN A 310 -21.05 -4.38 -12.49
CA GLN A 310 -21.07 -3.20 -13.37
C GLN A 310 -22.32 -2.31 -13.14
N GLU A 311 -23.45 -2.91 -12.79
CA GLU A 311 -24.72 -2.20 -12.52
C GLU A 311 -24.66 -1.27 -11.31
N HIS A 312 -23.72 -1.50 -10.37
CA HIS A 312 -23.53 -0.70 -9.17
C HIS A 312 -22.39 0.32 -9.28
N ALA A 313 -21.64 0.30 -10.40
CA ALA A 313 -20.43 1.09 -10.54
C ALA A 313 -20.67 2.60 -10.40
N GLY A 314 -21.76 3.13 -10.96
CA GLY A 314 -22.10 4.56 -10.89
C GLY A 314 -22.38 5.04 -9.47
N ASP A 315 -23.13 4.28 -8.70
CA ASP A 315 -23.49 4.60 -7.30
C ASP A 315 -22.24 4.50 -6.40
N ALA A 316 -21.44 3.45 -6.59
CA ALA A 316 -20.18 3.28 -5.86
C ALA A 316 -19.18 4.40 -6.15
N VAL A 317 -18.99 4.79 -7.41
CA VAL A 317 -18.13 5.92 -7.78
C VAL A 317 -18.64 7.21 -7.13
N SER A 318 -19.95 7.47 -7.16
CA SER A 318 -20.54 8.67 -6.56
C SER A 318 -20.29 8.76 -5.07
N LEU A 319 -20.45 7.63 -4.35
CA LEU A 319 -20.17 7.53 -2.92
C LEU A 319 -18.68 7.75 -2.63
N LEU A 320 -17.82 7.00 -3.30
CA LEU A 320 -16.37 7.03 -3.04
C LEU A 320 -15.74 8.38 -3.43
N ALA A 321 -16.20 9.01 -4.53
CA ALA A 321 -15.72 10.31 -4.99
C ALA A 321 -16.09 11.46 -4.02
N SER A 322 -17.11 11.29 -3.18
CA SER A 322 -17.43 12.27 -2.13
C SER A 322 -16.32 12.37 -1.07
N HIS A 323 -15.56 11.29 -0.85
CA HIS A 323 -14.40 11.24 0.03
C HIS A 323 -13.09 11.46 -0.72
N HIS A 324 -12.97 10.86 -1.91
CA HIS A 324 -11.75 10.86 -2.74
C HIS A 324 -12.09 11.35 -4.15
N PRO A 325 -12.16 12.68 -4.37
CA PRO A 325 -12.41 13.25 -5.71
C PRO A 325 -11.42 12.71 -6.74
N GLY A 326 -11.92 12.35 -7.92
CA GLY A 326 -11.13 11.69 -8.96
C GLY A 326 -11.23 10.17 -8.94
N THR A 327 -12.07 9.59 -8.06
CA THR A 327 -12.44 8.17 -8.13
C THR A 327 -13.25 7.90 -9.39
N GLU A 328 -12.83 6.91 -10.19
CA GLU A 328 -13.46 6.56 -11.47
C GLU A 328 -13.42 5.06 -11.73
N VAL A 329 -14.24 4.59 -12.66
CA VAL A 329 -14.08 3.24 -13.24
C VAL A 329 -12.85 3.27 -14.13
N ILE A 330 -11.84 2.45 -13.80
CA ILE A 330 -10.56 2.40 -14.51
C ILE A 330 -10.45 1.21 -15.46
N GLY A 331 -11.42 0.30 -15.41
CA GLY A 331 -11.41 -0.92 -16.20
C GLY A 331 -12.43 -1.95 -15.74
N ARG A 332 -12.13 -3.21 -16.00
CA ARG A 332 -13.03 -4.34 -15.71
C ARG A 332 -12.27 -5.62 -15.40
N LEU A 333 -12.97 -6.58 -14.81
CA LEU A 333 -12.49 -7.94 -14.66
C LEU A 333 -12.76 -8.76 -15.92
N THR A 334 -11.85 -9.67 -16.24
CA THR A 334 -11.89 -10.51 -17.45
C THR A 334 -11.82 -12.00 -17.11
N ALA A 335 -12.11 -12.87 -18.07
CA ALA A 335 -11.97 -14.33 -17.92
C ALA A 335 -10.53 -14.83 -18.14
N ARG A 336 -9.55 -13.94 -18.30
CA ARG A 336 -8.14 -14.27 -18.44
C ARG A 336 -7.50 -14.40 -17.06
N GLU A 337 -7.55 -15.61 -16.51
CA GLU A 337 -7.04 -15.91 -15.16
C GLU A 337 -5.62 -15.39 -14.94
N ASP A 338 -5.36 -14.83 -13.75
CA ASP A 338 -4.05 -14.39 -13.29
C ASP A 338 -3.33 -13.40 -14.23
N GLU A 339 -4.09 -12.69 -15.07
CA GLU A 339 -3.57 -11.68 -16.00
C GLU A 339 -3.98 -10.27 -15.59
N VAL A 340 -3.02 -9.35 -15.62
CA VAL A 340 -3.26 -7.91 -15.53
C VAL A 340 -2.82 -7.27 -16.83
N SER A 341 -3.68 -6.44 -17.44
CA SER A 341 -3.32 -5.63 -18.61
C SER A 341 -3.60 -4.15 -18.37
N VAL A 342 -2.65 -3.31 -18.79
CA VAL A 342 -2.76 -1.85 -18.78
C VAL A 342 -2.72 -1.39 -20.23
N LEU A 343 -3.91 -1.27 -20.85
CA LEU A 343 -4.03 -1.09 -22.31
C LEU A 343 -3.35 0.19 -22.82
N PRO A 344 -3.49 1.38 -22.17
CA PRO A 344 -2.83 2.59 -22.67
C PRO A 344 -1.30 2.52 -22.57
N ALA A 345 -0.76 1.69 -21.69
CA ALA A 345 0.68 1.48 -21.57
C ALA A 345 1.20 0.34 -22.46
N GLY A 346 0.31 -0.42 -23.11
CA GLY A 346 0.66 -1.59 -23.91
C GLY A 346 1.28 -2.72 -23.07
N LEU A 347 0.88 -2.85 -21.80
CA LEU A 347 1.44 -3.82 -20.86
C LEU A 347 0.46 -4.95 -20.56
N THR A 348 0.96 -6.17 -20.50
CA THR A 348 0.22 -7.34 -20.02
C THR A 348 1.17 -8.31 -19.32
N GLY A 349 0.68 -8.98 -18.28
CA GLY A 349 1.45 -9.97 -17.54
C GLY A 349 0.69 -10.57 -16.37
N GLY A 350 1.42 -11.21 -15.48
CA GLY A 350 0.90 -11.89 -14.29
C GLY A 350 1.94 -11.88 -13.19
N ALA A 351 1.91 -12.88 -12.30
CA ALA A 351 2.84 -12.99 -11.16
C ALA A 351 4.34 -12.96 -11.56
N ALA A 352 4.66 -13.34 -12.80
CA ALA A 352 6.04 -13.30 -13.32
C ALA A 352 6.47 -11.91 -13.85
N GLY A 353 5.63 -10.89 -13.70
CA GLY A 353 5.84 -9.52 -14.14
C GLY A 353 5.09 -9.14 -15.41
N LEU A 354 5.13 -7.83 -15.72
CA LEU A 354 4.51 -7.23 -16.90
C LEU A 354 5.46 -7.26 -18.11
N LYS A 355 4.89 -7.38 -19.29
CA LYS A 355 5.63 -7.31 -20.56
C LYS A 355 4.92 -6.34 -21.49
N GLN A 356 5.71 -5.61 -22.26
CA GLN A 356 5.20 -4.75 -23.31
C GLN A 356 4.78 -5.60 -24.51
N HIS A 357 3.58 -5.36 -25.01
CA HIS A 357 3.19 -5.93 -26.30
C HIS A 357 4.03 -5.26 -27.40
N GLY A 358 4.68 -6.07 -28.20
CA GLY A 358 5.41 -5.61 -29.38
C GLY A 358 4.48 -5.19 -30.52
#